data_78e8fe6117bec92eac52c3f3dee225c8
#
_entry.id   78e8fe6117bec92eac52c3f3dee225c8
#
_cell.length_a   1.000
_cell.length_b   1.000
_cell.length_c   1.000
_cell.angle_alpha   90.00
_cell.angle_beta   90.00
_cell.angle_gamma   90.00
#
_symmetry.space_group_name_H-M   'P 1'
#
loop_
_entity.id
_entity.type
_entity.pdbx_description
1 polymer ?
#
loop_
_entity_poly.entity_id
_entity_poly.type
_entity_poly.pdbx_seq_one_letter_code
_entity_poly.pdbx_strand_id
1 'polypeptide(L)'
;MAKQPVSSLVASALKEYGLPVLVFVGFFVGWEAVTIALNIPEFILPPPTRVIYSLDKNLDIIIKHSYATLEATLIGFGMSIVFGLGLGLAVGYSIVVYRAVYPLLVAFNTIPKVAIVPILVIWLGVGKVPAILTAFLISFFPIVVNVAIALATIEPEIRDVLRSLGASKSQIFVKIGIPRSL
;
A
#
# COMPACT_ATOMS: atom_id res chain seq x y z
N MET A 1 36.54 1.25 -25.06
CA MET A 1 35.57 1.87 -24.13
C MET A 1 36.23 3.09 -23.52
N ALA A 2 35.90 4.29 -23.96
CA ALA A 2 36.47 5.53 -23.44
C ALA A 2 35.84 5.80 -22.08
N LYS A 3 36.66 5.90 -21.01
CA LYS A 3 36.22 6.33 -19.69
C LYS A 3 35.77 7.78 -19.80
N GLN A 4 34.50 8.03 -19.59
CA GLN A 4 34.00 9.39 -19.47
C GLN A 4 34.70 10.09 -18.27
N PRO A 5 35.17 11.34 -18.45
CA PRO A 5 35.83 12.07 -17.38
C PRO A 5 34.88 12.30 -16.20
N VAL A 6 35.39 12.14 -14.99
CA VAL A 6 34.63 12.27 -13.73
C VAL A 6 33.88 13.62 -13.65
N SER A 7 34.43 14.67 -14.27
CA SER A 7 33.81 15.99 -14.37
C SER A 7 32.49 16.02 -15.14
N SER A 8 32.35 15.18 -16.20
CA SER A 8 31.09 15.10 -16.95
C SER A 8 30.01 14.34 -16.20
N LEU A 9 30.38 13.34 -15.41
CA LEU A 9 29.45 12.60 -14.53
C LEU A 9 28.93 13.48 -13.38
N VAL A 10 29.78 14.30 -12.80
CA VAL A 10 29.39 15.26 -11.75
C VAL A 10 28.50 16.37 -12.33
N ALA A 11 28.80 16.88 -13.51
CA ALA A 11 27.98 17.90 -14.16
C ALA A 11 26.60 17.37 -14.59
N SER A 12 26.51 16.12 -15.04
CA SER A 12 25.22 15.48 -15.37
C SER A 12 24.39 15.22 -14.11
N ALA A 13 25.01 14.71 -13.04
CA ALA A 13 24.35 14.49 -11.75
C ALA A 13 23.85 15.80 -11.12
N LEU A 14 24.64 16.87 -11.18
CA LEU A 14 24.22 18.20 -10.73
C LEU A 14 23.02 18.76 -11.52
N LYS A 15 22.96 18.52 -12.83
CA LYS A 15 21.80 18.91 -13.65
C LYS A 15 20.56 18.08 -13.36
N GLU A 16 20.73 16.79 -13.11
CA GLU A 16 19.63 15.85 -12.89
C GLU A 16 19.07 15.94 -11.47
N TYR A 17 19.93 16.01 -10.47
CA TYR A 17 19.54 15.99 -9.05
C TYR A 17 19.60 17.36 -8.35
N GLY A 18 20.30 18.34 -8.92
CA GLY A 18 20.50 19.65 -8.27
C GLY A 18 19.20 20.40 -8.01
N LEU A 19 18.31 20.45 -9.01
CA LEU A 19 17.01 21.12 -8.86
C LEU A 19 16.08 20.42 -7.84
N PRO A 20 15.88 19.10 -7.87
CA PRO A 20 15.13 18.40 -6.82
C PRO A 20 15.69 18.60 -5.41
N VAL A 21 17.01 18.53 -5.24
CA VAL A 21 17.66 18.76 -3.95
C VAL A 21 17.44 20.21 -3.47
N LEU A 22 17.58 21.19 -4.37
CA LEU A 22 17.37 22.59 -4.03
C LEU A 22 15.93 22.86 -3.60
N VAL A 23 14.94 22.28 -4.30
CA VAL A 23 13.53 22.40 -3.95
C VAL A 23 13.28 21.74 -2.58
N PHE A 24 13.84 20.54 -2.35
CA PHE A 24 13.69 19.82 -1.08
C PHE A 24 14.28 20.62 0.10
N VAL A 25 15.50 21.09 -0.04
CA VAL A 25 16.15 21.92 0.99
C VAL A 25 15.39 23.24 1.17
N GLY A 26 15.00 23.88 0.07
CA GLY A 26 14.22 25.12 0.11
C GLY A 26 12.88 24.96 0.83
N PHE A 27 12.23 23.80 0.69
CA PHE A 27 11.01 23.48 1.42
C PHE A 27 11.24 23.46 2.94
N PHE A 28 12.27 22.76 3.43
CA PHE A 28 12.56 22.69 4.87
C PHE A 28 13.03 24.03 5.43
N VAL A 29 13.85 24.78 4.68
CA VAL A 29 14.27 26.13 5.07
C VAL A 29 13.08 27.09 5.11
N GLY A 30 12.19 27.01 4.13
CA GLY A 30 10.95 27.79 4.11
C GLY A 30 10.02 27.45 5.26
N TRP A 31 9.86 26.15 5.57
CA TRP A 31 9.07 25.71 6.73
C TRP A 31 9.65 26.24 8.04
N GLU A 32 10.96 26.11 8.26
CA GLU A 32 11.64 26.65 9.44
C GLU A 32 11.44 28.17 9.55
N ALA A 33 11.65 28.91 8.44
CA ALA A 33 11.51 30.35 8.41
C ALA A 33 10.08 30.80 8.72
N VAL A 34 9.07 30.14 8.15
CA VAL A 34 7.64 30.47 8.38
C VAL A 34 7.23 30.20 9.82
N THR A 35 7.62 29.08 10.40
CA THR A 35 7.27 28.75 11.79
C THR A 35 7.87 29.70 12.79
N ILE A 36 9.12 30.14 12.57
CA ILE A 36 9.80 31.12 13.43
C ILE A 36 9.25 32.53 13.21
N ALA A 37 9.11 32.99 11.95
CA ALA A 37 8.69 34.35 11.64
C ALA A 37 7.26 34.64 12.10
N LEU A 38 6.35 33.65 11.99
CA LEU A 38 4.97 33.79 12.41
C LEU A 38 4.74 33.39 13.87
N ASN A 39 5.79 33.02 14.62
CA ASN A 39 5.70 32.54 15.99
C ASN A 39 4.64 31.43 16.17
N ILE A 40 4.61 30.47 15.25
CA ILE A 40 3.64 29.38 15.29
C ILE A 40 3.94 28.48 16.51
N PRO A 41 2.96 28.23 17.39
CA PRO A 41 3.17 27.36 18.54
C PRO A 41 3.63 25.96 18.12
N GLU A 42 4.63 25.38 18.82
CA GLU A 42 5.21 24.07 18.49
C GLU A 42 4.19 22.92 18.48
N PHE A 43 3.11 23.03 19.25
CA PHE A 43 2.04 22.02 19.27
C PHE A 43 1.13 22.06 18.03
N ILE A 44 1.14 23.17 17.24
CA ILE A 44 0.42 23.27 15.97
C ILE A 44 1.32 22.84 14.83
N LEU A 45 2.52 23.43 14.73
CA LEU A 45 3.50 23.13 13.70
C LEU A 45 4.91 23.39 14.21
N PRO A 46 5.62 22.36 14.72
CA PRO A 46 7.00 22.53 15.18
C PRO A 46 7.95 22.80 13.99
N PRO A 47 8.99 23.62 14.17
CA PRO A 47 10.01 23.80 13.14
C PRO A 47 10.80 22.50 12.93
N PRO A 48 11.32 22.23 11.71
CA PRO A 48 12.12 21.04 11.38
C PRO A 48 13.26 20.76 12.37
N THR A 49 13.96 21.77 12.84
CA THR A 49 15.04 21.62 13.83
C THR A 49 14.53 21.02 15.15
N ARG A 50 13.34 21.40 15.60
CA ARG A 50 12.71 20.81 16.80
C ARG A 50 12.24 19.39 16.57
N VAL A 51 11.75 19.07 15.38
CA VAL A 51 11.36 17.70 15.00
C VAL A 51 12.60 16.78 15.09
N ILE A 52 13.73 17.19 14.49
CA ILE A 52 14.98 16.41 14.53
C ILE A 52 15.47 16.23 15.97
N TYR A 53 15.46 17.28 16.77
CA TYR A 53 15.86 17.21 18.18
C TYR A 53 14.96 16.25 18.99
N SER A 54 13.63 16.32 18.77
CA SER A 54 12.69 15.43 19.45
C SER A 54 12.82 13.98 18.99
N LEU A 55 13.15 13.75 17.72
CA LEU A 55 13.42 12.43 17.16
C LEU A 55 14.61 11.78 17.86
N ASP A 56 15.72 12.50 17.97
CA ASP A 56 16.94 12.01 18.65
C ASP A 56 16.67 11.68 20.12
N LYS A 57 15.98 12.58 20.82
CA LYS A 57 15.68 12.42 22.25
C LYS A 57 14.72 11.29 22.58
N ASN A 58 13.82 10.95 21.66
CA ASN A 58 12.76 9.95 21.87
C ASN A 58 12.94 8.70 20.99
N LEU A 59 14.14 8.48 20.46
CA LEU A 59 14.42 7.43 19.49
C LEU A 59 13.99 6.04 19.99
N ASP A 60 14.26 5.71 21.24
CA ASP A 60 13.91 4.41 21.84
C ASP A 60 12.40 4.18 21.86
N ILE A 61 11.63 5.24 22.22
CA ILE A 61 10.17 5.18 22.25
C ILE A 61 9.62 5.01 20.83
N ILE A 62 10.18 5.76 19.88
CA ILE A 62 9.78 5.70 18.47
C ILE A 62 10.06 4.32 17.89
N ILE A 63 11.24 3.76 18.12
CA ILE A 63 11.61 2.41 17.67
C ILE A 63 10.66 1.36 18.24
N LYS A 64 10.39 1.42 19.55
CA LYS A 64 9.47 0.50 20.22
C LYS A 64 8.07 0.53 19.60
N HIS A 65 7.51 1.72 19.39
CA HIS A 65 6.19 1.86 18.81
C HIS A 65 6.16 1.55 17.31
N SER A 66 7.22 1.87 16.59
CA SER A 66 7.36 1.50 15.17
C SER A 66 7.39 -0.02 14.99
N TYR A 67 8.10 -0.74 15.86
CA TYR A 67 8.11 -2.20 15.83
C TYR A 67 6.73 -2.79 16.10
N ALA A 68 6.01 -2.27 17.11
CA ALA A 68 4.64 -2.72 17.41
C ALA A 68 3.67 -2.47 16.24
N THR A 69 3.80 -1.33 15.58
CA THR A 69 2.99 -1.00 14.40
C THR A 69 3.34 -1.89 13.21
N LEU A 70 4.64 -2.12 12.97
CA LEU A 70 5.11 -3.00 11.91
C LEU A 70 4.62 -4.43 12.10
N GLU A 71 4.72 -4.97 13.31
CA GLU A 71 4.23 -6.31 13.66
C GLU A 71 2.73 -6.43 13.38
N ALA A 72 1.91 -5.49 13.86
CA ALA A 72 0.47 -5.51 13.65
C ALA A 72 0.12 -5.40 12.16
N THR A 73 0.83 -4.55 11.42
CA THR A 73 0.64 -4.36 9.98
C THR A 73 0.98 -5.62 9.20
N LEU A 74 2.13 -6.25 9.49
CA LEU A 74 2.56 -7.47 8.80
C LEU A 74 1.61 -8.65 9.07
N ILE A 75 1.12 -8.79 10.30
CA ILE A 75 0.13 -9.84 10.62
C ILE A 75 -1.18 -9.58 9.87
N GLY A 76 -1.74 -8.37 9.95
CA GLY A 76 -2.99 -8.01 9.28
C GLY A 76 -2.88 -8.12 7.75
N PHE A 77 -1.77 -7.68 7.18
CA PHE A 77 -1.50 -7.80 5.75
C PHE A 77 -1.32 -9.26 5.32
N GLY A 78 -0.58 -10.07 6.08
CA GLY A 78 -0.44 -11.51 5.84
C GLY A 78 -1.79 -12.23 5.85
N MET A 79 -2.65 -11.92 6.81
CA MET A 79 -4.04 -12.42 6.82
C MET A 79 -4.81 -11.96 5.57
N SER A 80 -4.65 -10.71 5.15
CA SER A 80 -5.30 -10.19 3.95
C SER A 80 -4.86 -10.92 2.68
N ILE A 81 -3.59 -11.25 2.56
CA ILE A 81 -3.10 -12.06 1.44
C ILE A 81 -3.78 -13.42 1.43
N VAL A 82 -3.75 -14.15 2.54
CA VAL A 82 -4.32 -15.51 2.60
C VAL A 82 -5.82 -15.51 2.30
N PHE A 83 -6.59 -14.72 3.05
CA PHE A 83 -8.04 -14.70 2.91
C PHE A 83 -8.49 -13.94 1.65
N GLY A 84 -7.78 -12.87 1.27
CA GLY A 84 -8.07 -12.08 0.09
C GLY A 84 -7.81 -12.84 -1.21
N LEU A 85 -6.67 -13.51 -1.32
CA LEU A 85 -6.41 -14.40 -2.44
C LEU A 85 -7.42 -15.54 -2.48
N GLY A 86 -7.67 -16.22 -1.35
CA GLY A 86 -8.63 -17.33 -1.28
C GLY A 86 -10.02 -16.92 -1.78
N LEU A 87 -10.57 -15.81 -1.27
CA LEU A 87 -11.88 -15.31 -1.68
C LEU A 87 -11.86 -14.77 -3.12
N GLY A 88 -10.83 -14.02 -3.51
CA GLY A 88 -10.67 -13.49 -4.87
C GLY A 88 -10.60 -14.60 -5.92
N LEU A 89 -9.84 -15.67 -5.65
CA LEU A 89 -9.77 -16.86 -6.50
C LEU A 89 -11.15 -17.57 -6.58
N ALA A 90 -11.84 -17.75 -5.46
CA ALA A 90 -13.16 -18.37 -5.42
C ALA A 90 -14.19 -17.59 -6.23
N VAL A 91 -14.23 -16.26 -6.07
CA VAL A 91 -15.12 -15.36 -6.83
C VAL A 91 -14.76 -15.33 -8.30
N GLY A 92 -13.46 -15.19 -8.63
CA GLY A 92 -12.98 -15.10 -10.01
C GLY A 92 -13.06 -16.41 -10.81
N TYR A 93 -13.19 -17.57 -10.15
CA TYR A 93 -13.29 -18.87 -10.81
C TYR A 93 -14.53 -19.00 -11.72
N SER A 94 -15.64 -18.34 -11.37
CA SER A 94 -16.88 -18.39 -12.13
C SER A 94 -17.38 -16.99 -12.47
N ILE A 95 -17.60 -16.72 -13.76
CA ILE A 95 -18.14 -15.44 -14.24
C ILE A 95 -19.53 -15.13 -13.65
N VAL A 96 -20.33 -16.16 -13.34
CA VAL A 96 -21.64 -15.99 -12.73
C VAL A 96 -21.48 -15.51 -11.29
N VAL A 97 -20.59 -16.17 -10.51
CA VAL A 97 -20.29 -15.78 -9.13
C VAL A 97 -19.67 -14.38 -9.11
N TYR A 98 -18.73 -14.11 -10.00
CA TYR A 98 -18.12 -12.79 -10.14
C TYR A 98 -19.18 -11.70 -10.35
N ARG A 99 -20.07 -11.86 -11.34
CA ARG A 99 -21.12 -10.87 -11.64
C ARG A 99 -22.09 -10.64 -10.48
N ALA A 100 -22.38 -11.69 -9.70
CA ALA A 100 -23.27 -11.60 -8.54
C ALA A 100 -22.58 -10.92 -7.32
N VAL A 101 -21.32 -11.24 -7.07
CA VAL A 101 -20.60 -10.82 -5.85
C VAL A 101 -19.83 -9.51 -6.03
N TYR A 102 -19.35 -9.22 -7.24
CA TYR A 102 -18.53 -8.04 -7.52
C TYR A 102 -19.17 -6.71 -7.08
N PRO A 103 -20.45 -6.43 -7.35
CA PRO A 103 -21.07 -5.19 -6.87
C PRO A 103 -21.03 -5.03 -5.36
N LEU A 104 -21.19 -6.14 -4.61
CA LEU A 104 -21.09 -6.15 -3.16
C LEU A 104 -19.64 -5.88 -2.69
N LEU A 105 -18.65 -6.51 -3.33
CA LEU A 105 -17.24 -6.28 -3.02
C LEU A 105 -16.85 -4.81 -3.23
N VAL A 106 -17.31 -4.20 -4.33
CA VAL A 106 -17.09 -2.78 -4.61
C VAL A 106 -17.78 -1.92 -3.57
N ALA A 107 -19.03 -2.19 -3.23
CA ALA A 107 -19.77 -1.46 -2.19
C ALA A 107 -19.04 -1.53 -0.84
N PHE A 108 -18.58 -2.70 -0.41
CA PHE A 108 -17.76 -2.83 0.81
C PHE A 108 -16.41 -2.14 0.69
N ASN A 109 -15.81 -2.10 -0.50
CA ASN A 109 -14.54 -1.42 -0.71
C ASN A 109 -14.65 0.11 -0.60
N THR A 110 -15.80 0.70 -0.89
CA THR A 110 -16.04 2.15 -0.78
C THR A 110 -16.22 2.64 0.67
N ILE A 111 -16.53 1.73 1.61
CA ILE A 111 -16.65 2.09 3.02
C ILE A 111 -15.28 2.54 3.55
N PRO A 112 -15.15 3.74 4.12
CA PRO A 112 -13.89 4.22 4.69
C PRO A 112 -13.51 3.39 5.91
N LYS A 113 -12.57 2.42 5.73
CA LYS A 113 -12.16 1.47 6.78
C LYS A 113 -11.61 2.17 8.01
N VAL A 114 -10.96 3.33 7.81
CA VAL A 114 -10.42 4.15 8.92
C VAL A 114 -11.54 4.61 9.86
N ALA A 115 -12.76 4.84 9.35
CA ALA A 115 -13.91 5.21 10.17
C ALA A 115 -14.41 4.06 11.09
N ILE A 116 -14.02 2.81 10.79
CA ILE A 116 -14.36 1.65 11.61
C ILE A 116 -13.43 1.51 12.82
N VAL A 117 -12.24 2.13 12.78
CA VAL A 117 -11.22 2.00 13.85
C VAL A 117 -11.77 2.33 15.25
N PRO A 118 -12.49 3.45 15.48
CA PRO A 118 -13.06 3.73 16.78
C PRO A 118 -14.01 2.64 17.27
N ILE A 119 -14.80 2.04 16.39
CA ILE A 119 -15.73 0.95 16.72
C ILE A 119 -14.93 -0.30 17.13
N LEU A 120 -13.87 -0.63 16.41
CA LEU A 120 -12.99 -1.75 16.76
C LEU A 120 -12.34 -1.54 18.13
N VAL A 121 -11.94 -0.32 18.45
CA VAL A 121 -11.34 0.02 19.74
C VAL A 121 -12.38 -0.08 20.87
N ILE A 122 -13.63 0.33 20.64
CA ILE A 122 -14.70 0.21 21.63
C ILE A 122 -15.03 -1.26 21.91
N TRP A 123 -15.07 -2.11 20.88
CA TRP A 123 -15.45 -3.52 21.04
C TRP A 123 -14.32 -4.41 21.56
N LEU A 124 -13.09 -4.15 21.16
CA LEU A 124 -11.95 -5.03 21.39
C LEU A 124 -10.91 -4.43 22.34
N GLY A 125 -11.15 -3.20 22.81
CA GLY A 125 -10.19 -2.46 23.64
C GLY A 125 -9.05 -1.83 22.83
N VAL A 126 -8.22 -1.05 23.53
CA VAL A 126 -7.00 -0.45 22.96
C VAL A 126 -5.91 -1.51 22.91
N GLY A 127 -5.24 -1.69 21.76
CA GLY A 127 -4.15 -2.64 21.67
C GLY A 127 -3.85 -3.15 20.26
N LYS A 128 -3.13 -4.28 20.19
CA LYS A 128 -2.68 -4.88 18.92
C LYS A 128 -3.85 -5.41 18.08
N VAL A 129 -4.92 -5.93 18.68
CA VAL A 129 -6.00 -6.60 17.94
C VAL A 129 -6.74 -5.62 17.02
N PRO A 130 -7.21 -4.43 17.47
CA PRO A 130 -7.79 -3.44 16.56
C PRO A 130 -6.84 -3.00 15.45
N ALA A 131 -5.54 -2.87 15.75
CA ALA A 131 -4.54 -2.48 14.76
C ALA A 131 -4.38 -3.55 13.66
N ILE A 132 -4.29 -4.83 14.05
CA ILE A 132 -4.23 -5.97 13.13
C ILE A 132 -5.48 -6.03 12.25
N LEU A 133 -6.67 -5.91 12.84
CA LEU A 133 -7.93 -5.93 12.10
C LEU A 133 -8.07 -4.75 11.16
N THR A 134 -7.59 -3.57 11.55
CA THR A 134 -7.56 -2.39 10.69
C THR A 134 -6.67 -2.63 9.47
N ALA A 135 -5.45 -3.11 9.67
CA ALA A 135 -4.53 -3.45 8.59
C ALA A 135 -5.11 -4.53 7.66
N PHE A 136 -5.75 -5.55 8.26
CA PHE A 136 -6.47 -6.58 7.52
C PHE A 136 -7.58 -5.98 6.65
N LEU A 137 -8.51 -5.22 7.22
CA LEU A 137 -9.66 -4.66 6.48
C LEU A 137 -9.26 -3.70 5.36
N ILE A 138 -8.20 -2.91 5.57
CA ILE A 138 -7.70 -1.97 4.56
C ILE A 138 -7.17 -2.73 3.33
N SER A 139 -6.44 -3.82 3.54
CA SER A 139 -5.77 -4.56 2.47
C SER A 139 -6.65 -5.67 1.86
N PHE A 140 -7.56 -6.27 2.63
CA PHE A 140 -8.36 -7.42 2.22
C PHE A 140 -9.22 -7.15 0.98
N PHE A 141 -10.07 -6.11 1.03
CA PHE A 141 -11.00 -5.83 -0.07
C PHE A 141 -10.29 -5.49 -1.39
N PRO A 142 -9.26 -4.64 -1.43
CA PRO A 142 -8.47 -4.42 -2.65
C PRO A 142 -7.89 -5.70 -3.24
N ILE A 143 -7.35 -6.60 -2.40
CA ILE A 143 -6.79 -7.88 -2.86
C ILE A 143 -7.89 -8.73 -3.49
N VAL A 144 -9.03 -8.92 -2.80
CA VAL A 144 -10.17 -9.69 -3.33
C VAL A 144 -10.63 -9.16 -4.67
N VAL A 145 -10.86 -7.84 -4.76
CA VAL A 145 -11.38 -7.18 -5.96
C VAL A 145 -10.40 -7.33 -7.13
N ASN A 146 -9.11 -7.04 -6.91
CA ASN A 146 -8.09 -7.12 -7.96
C ASN A 146 -7.92 -8.55 -8.48
N VAL A 147 -7.85 -9.53 -7.58
CA VAL A 147 -7.74 -10.95 -7.96
C VAL A 147 -8.98 -11.41 -8.72
N ALA A 148 -10.17 -11.07 -8.24
CA ALA A 148 -11.42 -11.44 -8.89
C ALA A 148 -11.55 -10.82 -10.30
N ILE A 149 -11.19 -9.55 -10.48
CA ILE A 149 -11.15 -8.87 -11.78
C ILE A 149 -10.15 -9.55 -12.71
N ALA A 150 -8.91 -9.74 -12.28
CA ALA A 150 -7.86 -10.31 -13.12
C ALA A 150 -8.25 -11.69 -13.68
N LEU A 151 -8.95 -12.49 -12.89
CA LEU A 151 -9.44 -13.80 -13.30
C LEU A 151 -10.68 -13.74 -14.21
N ALA A 152 -11.63 -12.85 -13.89
CA ALA A 152 -12.86 -12.71 -14.64
C ALA A 152 -12.66 -12.08 -16.03
N THR A 153 -11.61 -11.24 -16.17
CA THR A 153 -11.31 -10.48 -17.39
C THR A 153 -10.22 -11.13 -18.27
N ILE A 154 -9.95 -12.44 -18.11
CA ILE A 154 -9.10 -13.17 -19.06
C ILE A 154 -9.75 -13.07 -20.44
N GLU A 155 -9.00 -12.56 -21.41
CA GLU A 155 -9.45 -12.33 -22.77
C GLU A 155 -10.08 -13.59 -23.38
N PRO A 156 -11.28 -13.51 -23.96
CA PRO A 156 -11.96 -14.67 -24.55
C PRO A 156 -11.08 -15.39 -25.59
N GLU A 157 -10.32 -14.62 -26.37
CA GLU A 157 -9.43 -15.12 -27.43
C GLU A 157 -8.34 -16.02 -26.86
N ILE A 158 -7.69 -15.62 -25.77
CA ILE A 158 -6.68 -16.43 -25.08
C ILE A 158 -7.31 -17.73 -24.56
N ARG A 159 -8.50 -17.60 -23.98
CA ARG A 159 -9.24 -18.76 -23.45
C ARG A 159 -9.61 -19.75 -24.55
N ASP A 160 -10.06 -19.24 -25.70
CA ASP A 160 -10.53 -20.07 -26.82
C ASP A 160 -9.37 -20.74 -27.53
N VAL A 161 -8.22 -20.04 -27.71
CA VAL A 161 -6.98 -20.65 -28.23
C VAL A 161 -6.50 -21.79 -27.34
N LEU A 162 -6.49 -21.59 -26.02
CA LEU A 162 -6.06 -22.63 -25.10
C LEU A 162 -7.00 -23.82 -25.05
N ARG A 163 -8.31 -23.59 -25.21
CA ARG A 163 -9.31 -24.64 -25.31
C ARG A 163 -9.15 -25.44 -26.59
N SER A 164 -8.89 -24.78 -27.72
CA SER A 164 -8.63 -25.49 -28.99
C SER A 164 -7.37 -26.37 -28.93
N LEU A 165 -6.41 -26.00 -28.08
CA LEU A 165 -5.22 -26.80 -27.76
C LEU A 165 -5.47 -27.89 -26.70
N GLY A 166 -6.73 -28.10 -26.28
CA GLY A 166 -7.10 -29.13 -25.33
C GLY A 166 -6.94 -28.75 -23.84
N ALA A 167 -6.69 -27.49 -23.52
CA ALA A 167 -6.56 -27.08 -22.13
C ALA A 167 -7.91 -27.09 -21.39
N SER A 168 -7.95 -27.74 -20.23
CA SER A 168 -9.11 -27.72 -19.36
C SER A 168 -9.28 -26.33 -18.69
N LYS A 169 -10.53 -26.05 -18.23
CA LYS A 169 -10.84 -24.82 -17.49
C LYS A 169 -9.91 -24.60 -16.29
N SER A 170 -9.62 -25.67 -15.56
CA SER A 170 -8.71 -25.64 -14.41
C SER A 170 -7.27 -25.33 -14.81
N GLN A 171 -6.80 -25.88 -15.92
CA GLN A 171 -5.44 -25.57 -16.42
C GLN A 171 -5.28 -24.12 -16.83
N ILE A 172 -6.28 -23.54 -17.51
CA ILE A 172 -6.29 -22.11 -17.87
C ILE A 172 -6.29 -21.25 -16.60
N PHE A 173 -7.11 -21.61 -15.62
CA PHE A 173 -7.18 -20.90 -14.35
C PHE A 173 -5.84 -20.91 -13.60
N VAL A 174 -5.22 -22.09 -13.44
CA VAL A 174 -3.98 -22.24 -12.68
C VAL A 174 -2.78 -21.65 -13.41
N LYS A 175 -2.66 -21.90 -14.74
CA LYS A 175 -1.44 -21.52 -15.50
C LYS A 175 -1.45 -20.09 -16.01
N ILE A 176 -2.61 -19.47 -16.16
CA ILE A 176 -2.75 -18.09 -16.67
C ILE A 176 -3.45 -17.19 -15.67
N GLY A 177 -4.59 -17.63 -15.14
CA GLY A 177 -5.38 -16.82 -14.21
C GLY A 177 -4.62 -16.45 -12.95
N ILE A 178 -4.08 -17.41 -12.24
CA ILE A 178 -3.34 -17.16 -10.99
C ILE A 178 -2.10 -16.27 -11.23
N PRO A 179 -1.17 -16.58 -12.16
CA PRO A 179 -0.02 -15.72 -12.38
C PRO A 179 -0.36 -14.29 -12.82
N ARG A 180 -1.50 -14.10 -13.52
CA ARG A 180 -1.96 -12.76 -13.94
C ARG A 180 -2.62 -11.97 -12.79
N SER A 181 -3.05 -12.65 -11.74
CA SER A 181 -3.73 -12.04 -10.59
C SER A 181 -2.80 -11.65 -9.44
N LEU A 182 -1.55 -12.08 -9.50
CA LEU A 182 -0.47 -11.77 -8.55
C LEU A 182 0.44 -10.65 -9.07
#